data_6c197fc6c682a421feb20d218129415a
#
_entry.id   6c197fc6c682a421feb20d218129415a
#
_cell.length_a   1.000
_cell.length_b   1.000
_cell.length_c   1.000
_cell.angle_alpha   90.00
_cell.angle_beta   90.00
_cell.angle_gamma   90.00
#
_symmetry.space_group_name_H-M   'P 1'
#
loop_
_entity.id
_entity.type
_entity.pdbx_description
1 polymer ?
#
loop_
_entity_poly.entity_id
_entity_poly.type
_entity_poly.pdbx_seq_one_letter_code
_entity_poly.pdbx_strand_id
1 'polypeptide(L)'
;MPVQKRKEIAMANMYRDVNLSEVNESYIGKELKVAGWVENIRDHGGVSFIDLRDMYGVLQVVLRDTTLLDGIHKEECIAIEGIMEQRDEETYNPKIPSGTIELEAKKITILGQVYQQLPFEVQTSKEVREDVRLKYRYLDLRNQKVKDNMIFRSKVIAFLRQKMTDMGFLEIQTPILCASSPEGARDYIVPSRKYKGKFYALPQAPQQYKQ
;
A
#
# COMPACT_ATOMS: atom_id res chain seq x y z
N MET A 1 26.51 18.13 -1.95
CA MET A 1 25.81 18.46 -0.70
C MET A 1 25.33 17.17 -0.07
N PRO A 2 25.60 16.91 1.22
CA PRO A 2 25.17 15.67 1.86
C PRO A 2 23.65 15.63 1.90
N VAL A 3 23.09 14.50 1.46
CA VAL A 3 21.65 14.18 1.58
C VAL A 3 21.35 14.15 3.08
N GLN A 4 20.73 15.21 3.56
CA GLN A 4 20.21 15.26 4.90
C GLN A 4 19.17 14.13 5.03
N LYS A 5 19.50 13.10 5.84
CA LYS A 5 18.53 12.09 6.27
C LYS A 5 17.31 12.86 6.77
N ARG A 6 16.23 12.88 5.99
CA ARG A 6 14.92 13.28 6.50
C ARG A 6 14.68 12.37 7.68
N LYS A 7 14.61 12.94 8.89
CA LYS A 7 13.98 12.25 10.02
C LYS A 7 12.60 11.86 9.51
N GLU A 8 12.40 10.56 9.30
CA GLU A 8 11.07 10.03 9.07
C GLU A 8 10.25 10.49 10.26
N ILE A 9 9.27 11.33 9.99
CA ILE A 9 8.27 11.70 10.99
C ILE A 9 7.51 10.39 11.18
N ALA A 10 7.81 9.70 12.27
CA ALA A 10 7.02 8.56 12.70
C ALA A 10 5.57 9.06 12.72
N MET A 11 4.73 8.48 11.85
CA MET A 11 3.32 8.86 11.80
C MET A 11 2.57 8.15 12.92
N ALA A 12 3.06 8.37 14.16
CA ALA A 12 2.34 7.96 15.35
C ALA A 12 0.96 8.60 15.34
N ASN A 13 -0.05 7.79 15.57
CA ASN A 13 -1.42 8.23 15.70
C ASN A 13 -2.10 7.40 16.78
N MET A 14 -3.39 7.63 17.04
CA MET A 14 -4.10 6.90 18.10
C MET A 14 -4.16 5.38 17.89
N TYR A 15 -3.86 4.88 16.69
CA TYR A 15 -3.97 3.46 16.33
C TYR A 15 -2.62 2.78 16.15
N ARG A 16 -1.52 3.51 15.93
CA ARG A 16 -0.18 2.95 15.76
C ARG A 16 0.92 3.91 16.20
N ASP A 17 2.00 3.35 16.72
CA ASP A 17 3.20 4.10 17.13
C ASP A 17 4.24 4.15 16.02
N VAL A 18 4.36 3.06 15.24
CA VAL A 18 5.39 2.86 14.21
C VAL A 18 4.83 2.18 12.96
N ASN A 19 5.54 2.24 11.85
CA ASN A 19 5.30 1.39 10.68
C ASN A 19 5.90 0.00 10.90
N LEU A 20 5.33 -1.05 10.28
CA LEU A 20 5.81 -2.41 10.51
C LEU A 20 7.25 -2.65 10.03
N SER A 21 7.74 -1.89 9.05
CA SER A 21 9.15 -1.97 8.62
C SER A 21 10.15 -1.35 9.60
N GLU A 22 9.68 -0.54 10.56
CA GLU A 22 10.53 0.11 11.56
C GLU A 22 10.70 -0.76 12.80
N VAL A 23 9.84 -1.77 12.96
CA VAL A 23 9.88 -2.71 14.09
C VAL A 23 11.09 -3.62 13.97
N ASN A 24 11.90 -3.65 15.01
CA ASN A 24 13.15 -4.41 15.10
C ASN A 24 13.42 -4.89 16.53
N GLU A 25 14.49 -5.60 16.75
CA GLU A 25 14.84 -6.21 18.04
C GLU A 25 14.99 -5.21 19.21
N SER A 26 15.20 -3.92 18.93
CA SER A 26 15.26 -2.89 19.99
C SER A 26 13.91 -2.63 20.67
N TYR A 27 12.84 -3.16 20.13
CA TYR A 27 11.49 -3.09 20.71
C TYR A 27 11.16 -4.27 21.64
N ILE A 28 12.01 -5.32 21.71
CA ILE A 28 11.77 -6.47 22.58
C ILE A 28 11.56 -6.01 24.04
N GLY A 29 10.48 -6.53 24.66
CA GLY A 29 10.05 -6.19 26.00
C GLY A 29 9.26 -4.88 26.12
N LYS A 30 9.06 -4.14 25.03
CA LYS A 30 8.28 -2.89 25.04
C LYS A 30 6.85 -3.13 24.62
N GLU A 31 5.95 -2.37 25.22
CA GLU A 31 4.59 -2.23 24.71
C GLU A 31 4.61 -1.46 23.39
N LEU A 32 3.85 -1.95 22.42
CA LEU A 32 3.77 -1.35 21.09
C LEU A 32 2.35 -1.45 20.56
N LYS A 33 1.94 -0.40 19.89
CA LYS A 33 0.70 -0.36 19.13
C LYS A 33 1.02 -0.36 17.64
N VAL A 34 0.46 -1.33 16.92
CA VAL A 34 0.60 -1.49 15.48
C VAL A 34 -0.76 -1.58 14.79
N ALA A 35 -0.85 -1.18 13.54
CA ALA A 35 -2.07 -1.32 12.76
C ALA A 35 -1.77 -1.72 11.31
N GLY A 36 -2.66 -2.51 10.73
CA GLY A 36 -2.52 -3.01 9.37
C GLY A 36 -3.69 -3.89 8.95
N TRP A 37 -3.50 -4.59 7.85
CA TRP A 37 -4.45 -5.57 7.34
C TRP A 37 -4.03 -6.97 7.73
N VAL A 38 -5.01 -7.80 8.09
CA VAL A 38 -4.83 -9.23 8.36
C VAL A 38 -4.51 -9.97 7.07
N GLU A 39 -3.26 -10.33 6.85
CA GLU A 39 -2.84 -11.05 5.65
C GLU A 39 -3.11 -12.54 5.73
N ASN A 40 -2.73 -13.17 6.83
CA ASN A 40 -3.00 -14.57 7.12
C ASN A 40 -3.40 -14.76 8.57
N ILE A 41 -4.17 -15.82 8.80
CA ILE A 41 -4.51 -16.33 10.13
C ILE A 41 -4.13 -17.80 10.15
N ARG A 42 -3.44 -18.23 11.21
CA ARG A 42 -3.07 -19.64 11.46
C ARG A 42 -3.47 -19.99 12.88
N ASP A 43 -4.20 -21.07 13.02
CA ASP A 43 -4.59 -21.63 14.31
C ASP A 43 -3.85 -22.95 14.55
N HIS A 44 -3.18 -23.07 15.69
CA HIS A 44 -2.40 -24.23 16.08
C HIS A 44 -2.92 -24.87 17.38
N GLY A 45 -4.23 -24.77 17.65
CA GLY A 45 -4.87 -25.50 18.74
C GLY A 45 -4.46 -25.00 20.13
N GLY A 46 -4.68 -23.72 20.40
CA GLY A 46 -4.38 -23.07 21.70
C GLY A 46 -3.51 -21.82 21.56
N VAL A 47 -2.85 -21.66 20.42
CA VAL A 47 -2.14 -20.43 20.04
C VAL A 47 -2.47 -20.12 18.60
N SER A 48 -2.87 -18.88 18.33
CA SER A 48 -3.13 -18.42 16.97
C SER A 48 -2.12 -17.36 16.54
N PHE A 49 -1.92 -17.25 15.23
CA PHE A 49 -0.99 -16.28 14.65
C PHE A 49 -1.68 -15.47 13.58
N ILE A 50 -1.40 -14.17 13.57
CA ILE A 50 -1.80 -13.25 12.51
C ILE A 50 -0.52 -12.72 11.85
N ASP A 51 -0.46 -12.79 10.51
CA ASP A 51 0.48 -11.98 9.76
C ASP A 51 -0.19 -10.62 9.49
N LEU A 52 0.24 -9.60 10.21
CA LEU A 52 -0.25 -8.24 10.06
C LEU A 52 0.59 -7.52 9.01
N ARG A 53 -0.04 -6.94 8.01
CA ARG A 53 0.63 -6.25 6.90
C ARG A 53 0.24 -4.79 6.84
N ASP A 54 1.20 -3.90 6.67
CA ASP A 54 0.98 -2.52 6.25
C ASP A 54 1.58 -2.24 4.86
N MET A 55 1.70 -0.97 4.48
CA MET A 55 2.33 -0.59 3.22
C MET A 55 3.84 -0.93 3.19
N TYR A 56 4.48 -1.02 4.34
CA TYR A 56 5.92 -1.04 4.48
C TYR A 56 6.48 -2.41 4.84
N GLY A 57 5.70 -3.26 5.52
CA GLY A 57 6.19 -4.56 5.98
C GLY A 57 5.09 -5.49 6.48
N VAL A 58 5.55 -6.63 7.01
CA VAL A 58 4.71 -7.64 7.65
C VAL A 58 5.31 -7.93 9.02
N LEU A 59 4.46 -8.05 10.04
CA LEU A 59 4.83 -8.46 11.40
C LEU A 59 3.97 -9.64 11.81
N GLN A 60 4.60 -10.68 12.37
CA GLN A 60 3.85 -11.76 13.01
C GLN A 60 3.33 -11.30 14.36
N VAL A 61 2.09 -11.62 14.62
CA VAL A 61 1.42 -11.39 15.90
C VAL A 61 1.02 -12.75 16.47
N VAL A 62 1.37 -13.02 17.72
CA VAL A 62 0.96 -14.22 18.44
C VAL A 62 -0.20 -13.90 19.37
N LEU A 63 -1.21 -14.76 19.36
CA LEU A 63 -2.39 -14.69 20.21
C LEU A 63 -2.41 -15.92 21.13
N ARG A 64 -2.00 -15.75 22.38
CA ARG A 64 -2.12 -16.79 23.40
C ARG A 64 -3.54 -16.86 23.95
N ASP A 65 -4.25 -15.74 23.95
CA ASP A 65 -5.70 -15.69 24.14
C ASP A 65 -6.39 -15.76 22.78
N THR A 66 -6.86 -16.93 22.40
CA THR A 66 -7.49 -17.17 21.10
C THR A 66 -8.84 -16.49 20.96
N THR A 67 -9.47 -16.02 22.05
CA THR A 67 -10.73 -15.27 22.00
C THR A 67 -10.55 -13.92 21.31
N LEU A 68 -9.33 -13.39 21.29
CA LEU A 68 -8.99 -12.16 20.56
C LEU A 68 -9.15 -12.30 19.03
N LEU A 69 -9.23 -13.53 18.53
CA LEU A 69 -9.42 -13.82 17.10
C LEU A 69 -10.90 -13.81 16.68
N ASP A 70 -11.83 -13.83 17.64
CA ASP A 70 -13.24 -13.96 17.34
C ASP A 70 -13.74 -12.81 16.46
N GLY A 71 -14.33 -13.19 15.32
CA GLY A 71 -14.87 -12.25 14.35
C GLY A 71 -13.84 -11.52 13.50
N ILE A 72 -12.57 -11.92 13.53
CA ILE A 72 -11.51 -11.35 12.70
C ILE A 72 -11.35 -12.18 11.42
N HIS A 73 -11.32 -11.51 10.27
CA HIS A 73 -11.19 -12.13 8.97
C HIS A 73 -10.01 -11.55 8.18
N LYS A 74 -9.58 -12.28 7.14
CA LYS A 74 -8.54 -11.81 6.22
C LYS A 74 -8.91 -10.47 5.59
N GLU A 75 -7.90 -9.63 5.41
CA GLU A 75 -7.97 -8.29 4.82
C GLU A 75 -8.79 -7.28 5.65
N GLU A 76 -9.21 -7.62 6.86
CA GLU A 76 -9.71 -6.63 7.81
C GLU A 76 -8.58 -5.71 8.27
N CYS A 77 -8.93 -4.45 8.51
CA CYS A 77 -8.01 -3.48 9.08
C CYS A 77 -8.14 -3.50 10.60
N ILE A 78 -7.06 -3.80 11.30
CA ILE A 78 -7.05 -3.91 12.76
C ILE A 78 -5.90 -3.10 13.38
N ALA A 79 -6.09 -2.64 14.61
CA ALA A 79 -5.03 -2.16 15.47
C ALA A 79 -4.81 -3.15 16.61
N ILE A 80 -3.56 -3.42 16.95
CA ILE A 80 -3.16 -4.38 17.98
C ILE A 80 -2.25 -3.66 18.97
N GLU A 81 -2.58 -3.79 20.25
CA GLU A 81 -1.75 -3.38 21.37
C GLU A 81 -1.15 -4.63 21.99
N GLY A 82 0.16 -4.65 22.23
CA GLY A 82 0.82 -5.84 22.73
C GLY A 82 2.27 -5.61 23.14
N ILE A 83 2.96 -6.67 23.48
CA ILE A 83 4.37 -6.66 23.92
C ILE A 83 5.22 -7.33 22.83
N MET A 84 6.31 -6.70 22.44
CA MET A 84 7.26 -7.28 21.48
C MET A 84 8.08 -8.37 22.17
N GLU A 85 8.14 -9.55 21.55
CA GLU A 85 8.90 -10.69 22.02
C GLU A 85 9.87 -11.19 20.95
N GLN A 86 10.92 -11.87 21.40
CA GLN A 86 11.80 -12.64 20.53
C GLN A 86 11.13 -13.98 20.24
N ARG A 87 11.15 -14.40 19.00
CA ARG A 87 10.66 -15.73 18.59
C ARG A 87 11.68 -16.80 18.98
N ASP A 88 11.21 -18.02 19.12
CA ASP A 88 12.09 -19.18 19.24
C ASP A 88 12.92 -19.36 17.97
N GLU A 89 14.19 -19.70 18.09
CA GLU A 89 15.10 -19.83 16.95
C GLU A 89 14.60 -20.80 15.88
N GLU A 90 13.92 -21.86 16.28
CA GLU A 90 13.31 -22.87 15.38
C GLU A 90 12.17 -22.28 14.52
N THR A 91 11.58 -21.18 14.97
CA THR A 91 10.42 -20.51 14.32
C THR A 91 10.80 -19.26 13.52
N TYR A 92 12.09 -18.93 13.42
CA TYR A 92 12.56 -17.77 12.66
C TYR A 92 12.12 -17.84 11.20
N ASN A 93 11.61 -16.72 10.70
CA ASN A 93 11.18 -16.60 9.32
C ASN A 93 12.13 -15.68 8.52
N PRO A 94 13.07 -16.22 7.76
CA PRO A 94 14.02 -15.42 6.99
C PRO A 94 13.41 -14.67 5.81
N LYS A 95 12.14 -14.90 5.50
CA LYS A 95 11.43 -14.26 4.38
C LYS A 95 10.95 -12.84 4.69
N ILE A 96 10.87 -12.48 5.97
CA ILE A 96 10.45 -11.15 6.41
C ILE A 96 11.52 -10.51 7.29
N PRO A 97 11.74 -9.19 7.19
CA PRO A 97 12.75 -8.49 8.00
C PRO A 97 12.56 -8.61 9.52
N SER A 98 11.30 -8.69 9.96
CA SER A 98 10.91 -8.88 11.37
C SER A 98 10.85 -10.35 11.80
N GLY A 99 11.46 -11.27 11.05
CA GLY A 99 11.29 -12.70 11.23
C GLY A 99 11.86 -13.30 12.50
N THR A 100 12.68 -12.56 13.26
CA THR A 100 13.23 -12.96 14.57
C THR A 100 12.38 -12.53 15.76
N ILE A 101 11.38 -11.68 15.53
CA ILE A 101 10.54 -11.07 16.56
C ILE A 101 9.06 -11.23 16.24
N GLU A 102 8.23 -11.12 17.25
CA GLU A 102 6.76 -11.13 17.11
C GLU A 102 6.12 -10.24 18.17
N LEU A 103 4.86 -9.85 17.93
CA LEU A 103 4.06 -9.10 18.90
C LEU A 103 3.09 -10.03 19.61
N GLU A 104 3.21 -10.18 20.92
CA GLU A 104 2.18 -10.84 21.73
C GLU A 104 0.99 -9.90 21.90
N ALA A 105 -0.14 -10.24 21.28
CA ALA A 105 -1.35 -9.42 21.34
C ALA A 105 -1.97 -9.43 22.75
N LYS A 106 -2.29 -8.25 23.26
CA LYS A 106 -3.05 -8.07 24.50
C LYS A 106 -4.45 -7.51 24.22
N LYS A 107 -4.59 -6.76 23.15
CA LYS A 107 -5.87 -6.18 22.73
C LYS A 107 -5.89 -5.98 21.22
N ILE A 108 -7.04 -6.28 20.61
CA ILE A 108 -7.29 -6.02 19.19
C ILE A 108 -8.49 -5.10 19.06
N THR A 109 -8.38 -4.11 18.17
CA THR A 109 -9.47 -3.20 17.81
C THR A 109 -9.69 -3.28 16.30
N ILE A 110 -10.88 -3.66 15.88
CA ILE A 110 -11.23 -3.68 14.45
C ILE A 110 -11.49 -2.25 13.99
N LEU A 111 -10.72 -1.80 13.00
CA LEU A 111 -10.82 -0.47 12.39
C LEU A 111 -11.68 -0.48 11.12
N GLY A 112 -11.70 -1.61 10.42
CA GLY A 112 -12.49 -1.79 9.21
C GLY A 112 -12.79 -3.26 8.97
N GLN A 113 -14.07 -3.59 8.90
CA GLN A 113 -14.57 -4.94 8.71
C GLN A 113 -14.71 -5.31 7.24
N VAL A 114 -14.60 -6.61 6.96
CA VAL A 114 -14.90 -7.22 5.66
C VAL A 114 -16.26 -7.89 5.74
N TYR A 115 -17.27 -7.27 5.11
CA TYR A 115 -18.66 -7.75 5.16
C TYR A 115 -19.01 -8.81 4.11
N GLN A 116 -18.15 -9.02 3.12
CA GLN A 116 -18.41 -9.93 2.01
C GLN A 116 -17.17 -10.77 1.72
N GLN A 117 -17.38 -11.96 1.17
CA GLN A 117 -16.27 -12.76 0.69
C GLN A 117 -15.44 -11.97 -0.34
N LEU A 118 -14.13 -12.00 -0.16
CA LEU A 118 -13.21 -11.35 -1.08
C LEU A 118 -13.31 -11.99 -2.47
N PRO A 119 -13.27 -11.19 -3.54
CA PRO A 119 -13.37 -11.68 -4.91
C PRO A 119 -12.16 -12.53 -5.33
N PHE A 120 -11.05 -12.39 -4.64
CA PHE A 120 -9.82 -13.18 -4.81
C PHE A 120 -8.87 -12.97 -3.62
N GLU A 121 -7.93 -13.91 -3.46
CA GLU A 121 -6.83 -13.78 -2.50
C GLU A 121 -5.82 -12.75 -3.01
N VAL A 122 -5.43 -11.79 -2.14
CA VAL A 122 -4.52 -10.70 -2.51
C VAL A 122 -3.16 -11.21 -2.98
N GLN A 123 -2.62 -12.23 -2.32
CA GLN A 123 -1.30 -12.76 -2.63
C GLN A 123 -1.19 -13.40 -4.02
N THR A 124 -2.28 -14.02 -4.49
CA THR A 124 -2.36 -14.68 -5.80
C THR A 124 -3.12 -13.85 -6.84
N SER A 125 -3.36 -12.57 -6.58
CA SER A 125 -4.16 -11.70 -7.47
C SER A 125 -3.67 -11.71 -8.93
N LYS A 126 -2.37 -11.88 -9.17
CA LYS A 126 -1.79 -11.92 -10.53
C LYS A 126 -2.24 -13.12 -11.36
N GLU A 127 -2.76 -14.16 -10.75
CA GLU A 127 -3.30 -15.36 -11.39
C GLU A 127 -4.77 -15.18 -11.77
N VAL A 128 -5.41 -14.11 -11.28
CA VAL A 128 -6.80 -13.77 -11.52
C VAL A 128 -6.93 -13.00 -12.83
N ARG A 129 -8.05 -13.19 -13.54
CA ARG A 129 -8.37 -12.47 -14.78
C ARG A 129 -8.29 -10.95 -14.58
N GLU A 130 -7.78 -10.26 -15.61
CA GLU A 130 -7.52 -8.82 -15.55
C GLU A 130 -8.79 -8.00 -15.31
N ASP A 131 -9.92 -8.37 -15.92
CA ASP A 131 -11.20 -7.68 -15.74
C ASP A 131 -11.66 -7.67 -14.27
N VAL A 132 -11.48 -8.80 -13.56
CA VAL A 132 -11.79 -8.90 -12.12
C VAL A 132 -10.81 -8.07 -11.30
N ARG A 133 -9.52 -8.12 -11.59
CA ARG A 133 -8.49 -7.33 -10.92
C ARG A 133 -8.69 -5.84 -11.09
N LEU A 134 -9.09 -5.40 -12.28
CA LEU A 134 -9.37 -3.98 -12.55
C LEU A 134 -10.63 -3.50 -11.82
N LYS A 135 -11.66 -4.36 -11.72
CA LYS A 135 -12.87 -4.05 -10.96
C LYS A 135 -12.57 -3.86 -9.46
N TYR A 136 -11.69 -4.68 -8.90
CA TYR A 136 -11.30 -4.63 -7.49
C TYR A 136 -9.84 -4.16 -7.33
N ARG A 137 -9.48 -3.10 -8.06
CA ARG A 137 -8.10 -2.62 -8.16
C ARG A 137 -7.46 -2.30 -6.81
N TYR A 138 -8.22 -1.85 -5.84
CA TYR A 138 -7.76 -1.54 -4.49
C TYR A 138 -7.23 -2.79 -3.74
N LEU A 139 -7.78 -3.98 -4.02
CA LEU A 139 -7.24 -5.25 -3.49
C LEU A 139 -5.99 -5.69 -4.27
N ASP A 140 -6.04 -5.63 -5.60
CA ASP A 140 -4.91 -5.99 -6.45
C ASP A 140 -3.66 -5.17 -6.15
N LEU A 141 -3.81 -3.89 -5.80
CA LEU A 141 -2.70 -3.00 -5.40
C LEU A 141 -2.07 -3.38 -4.05
N ARG A 142 -2.72 -4.22 -3.24
CA ARG A 142 -2.14 -4.76 -2.00
C ARG A 142 -1.16 -5.91 -2.26
N ASN A 143 -1.25 -6.57 -3.43
CA ASN A 143 -0.29 -7.59 -3.84
C ASN A 143 1.12 -6.99 -3.92
N GLN A 144 2.11 -7.63 -3.27
CA GLN A 144 3.46 -7.09 -3.14
C GLN A 144 4.08 -6.74 -4.49
N LYS A 145 4.01 -7.64 -5.49
CA LYS A 145 4.60 -7.40 -6.81
C LYS A 145 3.91 -6.26 -7.57
N VAL A 146 2.60 -6.13 -7.42
CA VAL A 146 1.83 -5.05 -8.05
C VAL A 146 2.18 -3.72 -7.38
N LYS A 147 2.25 -3.69 -6.06
CA LYS A 147 2.69 -2.55 -5.26
C LYS A 147 4.10 -2.10 -5.64
N ASP A 148 5.04 -3.04 -5.73
CA ASP A 148 6.45 -2.75 -6.08
C ASP A 148 6.57 -2.12 -7.46
N ASN A 149 5.77 -2.57 -8.44
CA ASN A 149 5.72 -1.96 -9.77
C ASN A 149 5.23 -0.51 -9.70
N MET A 150 4.23 -0.21 -8.87
CA MET A 150 3.73 1.15 -8.69
C MET A 150 4.75 2.06 -8.00
N ILE A 151 5.43 1.55 -6.97
CA ILE A 151 6.52 2.26 -6.28
C ILE A 151 7.67 2.52 -7.26
N PHE A 152 8.08 1.50 -8.04
CA PHE A 152 9.13 1.64 -9.04
C PHE A 152 8.77 2.68 -10.10
N ARG A 153 7.55 2.62 -10.65
CA ARG A 153 7.05 3.62 -11.60
C ARG A 153 7.12 5.04 -11.02
N SER A 154 6.69 5.22 -9.78
CA SER A 154 6.76 6.52 -9.10
C SER A 154 8.19 7.04 -8.99
N LYS A 155 9.14 6.15 -8.62
CA LYS A 155 10.57 6.51 -8.54
C LYS A 155 11.15 6.90 -9.90
N VAL A 156 10.79 6.17 -10.97
CA VAL A 156 11.23 6.49 -12.34
C VAL A 156 10.72 7.86 -12.77
N ILE A 157 9.43 8.15 -12.56
CA ILE A 157 8.84 9.45 -12.90
C ILE A 157 9.52 10.58 -12.11
N ALA A 158 9.75 10.40 -10.83
CA ALA A 158 10.43 11.39 -9.99
C ALA A 158 11.88 11.63 -10.47
N PHE A 159 12.59 10.55 -10.81
CA PHE A 159 13.96 10.65 -11.36
C PHE A 159 13.99 11.41 -12.69
N LEU A 160 13.11 11.07 -13.63
CA LEU A 160 13.04 11.75 -14.93
C LEU A 160 12.73 13.24 -14.75
N ARG A 161 11.78 13.57 -13.89
CA ARG A 161 11.41 14.96 -13.58
C ARG A 161 12.60 15.72 -13.01
N GLN A 162 13.28 15.13 -12.01
CA GLN A 162 14.46 15.74 -11.42
C GLN A 162 15.58 15.91 -12.45
N LYS A 163 15.85 14.89 -13.27
CA LYS A 163 16.88 14.93 -14.29
C LYS A 163 16.63 16.04 -15.31
N MET A 164 15.39 16.21 -15.78
CA MET A 164 15.03 17.29 -16.70
C MET A 164 15.20 18.67 -16.05
N THR A 165 14.82 18.83 -14.81
CA THR A 165 15.02 20.07 -14.03
C THR A 165 16.51 20.41 -13.88
N ASP A 166 17.34 19.42 -13.56
CA ASP A 166 18.80 19.60 -13.41
C ASP A 166 19.48 19.98 -14.74
N MET A 167 18.88 19.62 -15.87
CA MET A 167 19.32 20.03 -17.21
C MET A 167 18.81 21.41 -17.61
N GLY A 168 18.10 22.13 -16.75
CA GLY A 168 17.58 23.48 -17.00
C GLY A 168 16.21 23.53 -17.67
N PHE A 169 15.51 22.38 -17.83
CA PHE A 169 14.15 22.37 -18.35
C PHE A 169 13.14 22.75 -17.27
N LEU A 170 12.12 23.49 -17.68
CA LEU A 170 10.98 23.83 -16.81
C LEU A 170 9.81 22.88 -17.11
N GLU A 171 9.24 22.29 -16.06
CA GLU A 171 8.02 21.48 -16.18
C GLU A 171 6.80 22.40 -16.34
N ILE A 172 6.12 22.31 -17.48
CA ILE A 172 4.90 23.06 -17.77
C ILE A 172 3.72 22.08 -17.83
N GLN A 173 2.70 22.38 -17.06
CA GLN A 173 1.44 21.66 -17.11
C GLN A 173 0.57 22.21 -18.24
N THR A 174 0.32 21.38 -19.26
CA THR A 174 -0.55 21.74 -20.39
C THR A 174 -2.00 21.35 -20.13
N PRO A 175 -2.99 21.99 -20.79
CA PRO A 175 -4.40 21.62 -20.67
C PRO A 175 -4.64 20.15 -21.02
N ILE A 176 -5.50 19.46 -20.22
CA ILE A 176 -5.93 18.08 -20.49
C ILE A 176 -7.08 18.04 -21.51
N LEU A 177 -7.94 19.07 -21.51
CA LEU A 177 -9.01 19.26 -22.47
C LEU A 177 -8.70 20.45 -23.36
N CYS A 178 -8.71 20.26 -24.67
CA CYS A 178 -8.42 21.30 -25.65
C CYS A 178 -9.35 21.19 -26.88
N ALA A 179 -9.10 22.03 -27.87
CA ALA A 179 -9.68 21.84 -29.19
C ALA A 179 -9.01 20.65 -29.90
N SER A 180 -9.74 20.00 -30.81
CA SER A 180 -9.16 18.96 -31.68
C SER A 180 -8.00 19.52 -32.48
N SER A 181 -6.93 18.75 -32.60
CA SER A 181 -5.77 19.08 -33.45
C SER A 181 -5.76 18.15 -34.66
N PRO A 182 -5.48 18.69 -35.87
CA PRO A 182 -5.37 17.86 -37.07
C PRO A 182 -4.12 16.98 -37.10
N GLU A 183 -3.22 17.15 -36.16
CA GLU A 183 -1.97 16.40 -36.06
C GLU A 183 -2.14 15.06 -35.34
N GLY A 184 -1.71 13.96 -35.98
CA GLY A 184 -1.62 12.65 -35.39
C GLY A 184 -2.82 11.73 -35.66
N ALA A 185 -3.06 10.77 -34.74
CA ALA A 185 -4.17 9.84 -34.85
C ALA A 185 -5.51 10.49 -34.45
N ARG A 186 -6.60 9.73 -34.56
CA ARG A 186 -7.94 10.23 -34.17
C ARG A 186 -7.98 10.61 -32.69
N ASP A 187 -8.53 11.80 -32.40
CA ASP A 187 -8.72 12.32 -31.07
C ASP A 187 -9.81 11.55 -30.32
N TYR A 188 -9.65 11.45 -29.00
CA TYR A 188 -10.76 11.13 -28.11
C TYR A 188 -11.54 12.42 -27.83
N ILE A 189 -12.78 12.49 -28.28
CA ILE A 189 -13.64 13.65 -28.08
C ILE A 189 -14.48 13.51 -26.83
N VAL A 190 -14.66 14.62 -26.10
CA VAL A 190 -15.48 14.71 -24.88
C VAL A 190 -16.60 15.73 -25.13
N PRO A 191 -17.89 15.32 -25.12
CA PRO A 191 -18.99 16.26 -25.31
C PRO A 191 -19.02 17.36 -24.26
N SER A 192 -19.23 18.59 -24.68
CA SER A 192 -19.39 19.71 -23.75
C SER A 192 -20.78 19.73 -23.14
N ARG A 193 -20.87 19.70 -21.81
CA ARG A 193 -22.13 19.89 -21.09
C ARG A 193 -22.66 21.32 -21.17
N LYS A 194 -21.75 22.29 -21.29
CA LYS A 194 -22.07 23.73 -21.29
C LYS A 194 -22.51 24.23 -22.66
N TYR A 195 -21.91 23.72 -23.73
CA TYR A 195 -22.12 24.19 -25.10
C TYR A 195 -22.66 23.05 -25.96
N LYS A 196 -23.97 23.11 -26.32
CA LYS A 196 -24.59 22.11 -27.18
C LYS A 196 -23.89 22.04 -28.55
N GLY A 197 -23.60 20.81 -29.02
CA GLY A 197 -22.94 20.55 -30.30
C GLY A 197 -21.45 20.89 -30.33
N LYS A 198 -20.85 21.27 -29.19
CA LYS A 198 -19.41 21.48 -29.05
C LYS A 198 -18.76 20.32 -28.31
N PHE A 199 -17.48 20.10 -28.64
CA PHE A 199 -16.69 19.02 -28.08
C PHE A 199 -15.34 19.56 -27.64
N TYR A 200 -14.78 18.96 -26.61
CA TYR A 200 -13.37 19.02 -26.29
C TYR A 200 -12.69 17.77 -26.82
N ALA A 201 -11.37 17.82 -26.93
CA ALA A 201 -10.54 16.67 -27.25
C ALA A 201 -9.46 16.46 -26.18
N LEU A 202 -9.02 15.22 -25.99
CA LEU A 202 -7.79 14.93 -25.24
C LEU A 202 -6.60 15.20 -26.18
N PRO A 203 -5.62 16.06 -25.78
CA PRO A 203 -4.53 16.40 -26.66
C PRO A 203 -3.62 15.22 -26.90
N GLN A 204 -3.25 14.99 -28.16
CA GLN A 204 -2.22 14.01 -28.53
C GLN A 204 -0.82 14.65 -28.56
N ALA A 205 -0.72 15.89 -29.03
CA ALA A 205 0.53 16.63 -29.12
C ALA A 205 0.38 17.99 -28.42
N PRO A 206 0.89 18.17 -27.18
CA PRO A 206 0.78 19.44 -26.46
C PRO A 206 1.78 20.51 -26.92
N GLN A 207 2.38 20.38 -28.11
CA GLN A 207 3.42 21.28 -28.64
C GLN A 207 2.97 22.73 -28.69
N GLN A 208 1.74 22.99 -29.16
CA GLN A 208 1.18 24.35 -29.26
C GLN A 208 1.09 25.09 -27.93
N TYR A 209 1.00 24.34 -26.82
CA TYR A 209 0.90 24.90 -25.47
C TYR A 209 2.27 25.08 -24.79
N LYS A 210 3.33 24.54 -25.38
CA LYS A 210 4.70 24.65 -24.84
C LYS A 210 5.52 25.78 -25.49
N GLN A 211 5.06 26.29 -26.60
CA GLN A 211 5.67 27.42 -27.31
C GLN A 211 5.33 28.76 -26.66
#